data_00fa753d22fb2b49a42a7501d429ed9f
#
_entry.id   00fa753d22fb2b49a42a7501d429ed9f
#
_cell.length_a   1.000
_cell.length_b   1.000
_cell.length_c   1.000
_cell.angle_alpha   90.00
_cell.angle_beta   90.00
_cell.angle_gamma   90.00
#
_symmetry.space_group_name_H-M   'P 1'
#
loop_
_entity.id
_entity.type
_entity.pdbx_description
1 polymer ?
#
loop_
_entity_poly.entity_id
_entity_poly.type
_entity_poly.pdbx_seq_one_letter_code
_entity_poly.pdbx_strand_id
1 'polypeptide(L)'
;MAIESFDVAIIGGGPGGYVAAIRASQLGFKVACIEKRETLGGTCLNVGCIPSKALLESSELFLQASKHFENHGIIVSKPQIDVPAMIARKDKIVKGLGDGISSLFKKNKINRIAGLGKIIASNRIEVTDKTGSKSEIEAKFIIIATGSEPASLPCLPMDGEFVVSSAEALNFKSVPKDLVVVGA
;
A
#
# COMPACT_ATOMS: atom_id res chain seq x y z
N MET A 1 1.31 27.40 -18.24
CA MET A 1 0.14 26.50 -18.37
C MET A 1 -0.91 26.93 -17.36
N ALA A 2 -2.20 26.81 -17.67
CA ALA A 2 -3.25 27.12 -16.69
C ALA A 2 -3.20 26.16 -15.51
N ILE A 3 -3.29 26.71 -14.30
CA ILE A 3 -3.33 25.90 -13.06
C ILE A 3 -4.69 25.18 -13.02
N GLU A 4 -4.68 23.85 -12.87
CA GLU A 4 -5.92 23.10 -12.78
C GLU A 4 -6.53 23.25 -11.37
N SER A 5 -7.84 23.48 -11.31
CA SER A 5 -8.57 23.77 -10.07
C SER A 5 -9.55 22.65 -9.71
N PHE A 6 -9.63 22.36 -8.41
CA PHE A 6 -10.44 21.30 -7.81
C PHE A 6 -11.25 21.85 -6.62
N ASP A 7 -12.33 21.18 -6.26
CA ASP A 7 -13.00 21.46 -5.00
C ASP A 7 -12.24 20.86 -3.82
N VAL A 8 -11.78 19.61 -3.98
CA VAL A 8 -11.02 18.88 -2.95
C VAL A 8 -9.77 18.28 -3.56
N ALA A 9 -8.62 18.54 -2.96
CA ALA A 9 -7.37 17.83 -3.26
C ALA A 9 -6.95 16.99 -2.05
N ILE A 10 -6.53 15.75 -2.30
CA ILE A 10 -6.13 14.82 -1.26
C ILE A 10 -4.69 14.43 -1.50
N ILE A 11 -3.84 14.59 -0.50
CA ILE A 11 -2.43 14.20 -0.55
C ILE A 11 -2.27 12.84 0.12
N GLY A 12 -2.01 11.83 -0.69
CA GLY A 12 -1.87 10.43 -0.30
C GLY A 12 -3.05 9.56 -0.75
N GLY A 13 -2.76 8.48 -1.46
CA GLY A 13 -3.72 7.51 -2.02
C GLY A 13 -3.88 6.25 -1.17
N GLY A 14 -3.54 6.30 0.13
CA GLY A 14 -3.77 5.23 1.09
C GLY A 14 -5.23 5.12 1.53
N PRO A 15 -5.56 4.22 2.52
CA PRO A 15 -6.94 4.00 2.96
C PRO A 15 -7.68 5.28 3.35
N GLY A 16 -7.04 6.21 4.07
CA GLY A 16 -7.64 7.50 4.38
C GLY A 16 -7.90 8.34 3.14
N GLY A 17 -6.96 8.33 2.18
CA GLY A 17 -7.03 9.18 0.98
C GLY A 17 -8.00 8.66 -0.07
N TYR A 18 -7.89 7.39 -0.51
CA TYR A 18 -8.75 6.90 -1.57
C TYR A 18 -10.22 6.81 -1.14
N VAL A 19 -10.50 6.50 0.13
CA VAL A 19 -11.87 6.49 0.65
C VAL A 19 -12.45 7.90 0.66
N ALA A 20 -11.69 8.89 1.16
CA ALA A 20 -12.09 10.30 1.14
C ALA A 20 -12.32 10.80 -0.28
N ALA A 21 -11.44 10.45 -1.23
CA ALA A 21 -11.56 10.84 -2.64
C ALA A 21 -12.85 10.30 -3.26
N ILE A 22 -13.13 9.01 -3.08
CA ILE A 22 -14.35 8.39 -3.59
C ILE A 22 -15.58 9.05 -2.98
N ARG A 23 -15.58 9.26 -1.66
CA ARG A 23 -16.73 9.85 -0.98
C ARG A 23 -16.96 11.30 -1.40
N ALA A 24 -15.93 12.12 -1.48
CA ALA A 24 -16.03 13.51 -1.95
C ALA A 24 -16.58 13.58 -3.38
N SER A 25 -16.10 12.71 -4.27
CA SER A 25 -16.61 12.66 -5.65
C SER A 25 -18.08 12.24 -5.71
N GLN A 26 -18.51 11.26 -4.89
CA GLN A 26 -19.92 10.85 -4.79
C GLN A 26 -20.84 11.97 -4.27
N LEU A 27 -20.29 12.92 -3.52
CA LEU A 27 -20.98 14.13 -3.05
C LEU A 27 -21.00 15.26 -4.10
N GLY A 28 -20.47 15.02 -5.30
CA GLY A 28 -20.49 15.96 -6.42
C GLY A 28 -19.30 16.90 -6.49
N PHE A 29 -18.28 16.73 -5.66
CA PHE A 29 -17.05 17.55 -5.72
C PHE A 29 -16.15 17.12 -6.88
N LYS A 30 -15.46 18.08 -7.51
CA LYS A 30 -14.33 17.83 -8.41
C LYS A 30 -13.11 17.51 -7.58
N VAL A 31 -12.59 16.27 -7.68
CA VAL A 31 -11.57 15.73 -6.76
C VAL A 31 -10.27 15.40 -7.48
N ALA A 32 -9.14 15.83 -6.87
CA ALA A 32 -7.80 15.33 -7.19
C ALA A 32 -7.26 14.49 -6.04
N CYS A 33 -6.54 13.41 -6.37
CA CYS A 33 -5.77 12.62 -5.40
C CYS A 33 -4.32 12.52 -5.87
N ILE A 34 -3.40 13.08 -5.07
CA ILE A 34 -1.96 13.08 -5.34
C ILE A 34 -1.34 11.90 -4.63
N GLU A 35 -0.66 11.00 -5.37
CA GLU A 35 0.00 9.82 -4.80
C GLU A 35 1.40 9.65 -5.39
N LYS A 36 2.41 9.56 -4.50
CA LYS A 36 3.82 9.39 -4.89
C LYS A 36 4.14 7.99 -5.43
N ARG A 37 3.41 6.96 -4.98
CA ARG A 37 3.57 5.59 -5.45
C ARG A 37 2.90 5.37 -6.79
N GLU A 38 3.37 4.36 -7.53
CA GLU A 38 2.73 3.97 -8.80
C GLU A 38 1.34 3.38 -8.62
N THR A 39 1.06 2.82 -7.45
CA THR A 39 -0.19 2.16 -7.12
C THR A 39 -0.93 2.89 -6.01
N LEU A 40 -2.24 2.93 -6.09
CA LEU A 40 -3.11 3.36 -5.00
C LEU A 40 -3.14 2.29 -3.88
N GLY A 41 -3.71 2.65 -2.72
CA GLY A 41 -3.88 1.74 -1.59
C GLY A 41 -2.90 1.97 -0.44
N GLY A 42 -1.87 2.80 -0.65
CA GLY A 42 -0.90 3.18 0.39
C GLY A 42 -0.15 2.00 1.00
N THR A 43 0.35 2.18 2.22
CA THR A 43 1.11 1.15 2.95
C THR A 43 0.28 -0.10 3.21
N CYS A 44 -0.96 0.05 3.69
CA CYS A 44 -1.81 -1.09 4.05
C CYS A 44 -1.98 -2.09 2.90
N LEU A 45 -2.33 -1.61 1.70
CA LEU A 45 -2.58 -2.49 0.57
C LEU A 45 -1.29 -3.02 -0.06
N ASN A 46 -0.27 -2.18 -0.20
CA ASN A 46 0.91 -2.55 -0.99
C ASN A 46 1.98 -3.30 -0.17
N VAL A 47 2.22 -2.88 1.07
CA VAL A 47 3.36 -3.37 1.88
C VAL A 47 3.01 -3.54 3.37
N GLY A 48 1.74 -3.77 3.70
CA GLY A 48 1.28 -3.87 5.08
C GLY A 48 0.17 -4.90 5.28
N CYS A 49 -1.03 -4.43 5.63
CA CYS A 49 -2.16 -5.26 6.07
C CYS A 49 -2.53 -6.38 5.09
N ILE A 50 -2.65 -6.06 3.82
CA ILE A 50 -3.13 -7.02 2.81
C ILE A 50 -2.08 -8.11 2.53
N PRO A 51 -0.84 -7.76 2.15
CA PRO A 51 0.17 -8.79 1.90
C PRO A 51 0.49 -9.63 3.15
N SER A 52 0.54 -9.03 4.35
CA SER A 52 0.79 -9.80 5.57
C SER A 52 -0.32 -10.82 5.84
N LYS A 53 -1.59 -10.44 5.72
CA LYS A 53 -2.71 -11.37 5.93
C LYS A 53 -2.76 -12.46 4.86
N ALA A 54 -2.43 -12.15 3.62
CA ALA A 54 -2.34 -13.16 2.57
C ALA A 54 -1.26 -14.23 2.86
N LEU A 55 -0.11 -13.83 3.42
CA LEU A 55 0.94 -14.77 3.83
C LEU A 55 0.57 -15.53 5.10
N LEU A 56 -0.02 -14.85 6.09
CA LEU A 56 -0.50 -15.48 7.33
C LEU A 56 -1.55 -16.55 7.06
N GLU A 57 -2.51 -16.30 6.16
CA GLU A 57 -3.48 -17.31 5.74
C GLU A 57 -2.81 -18.55 5.16
N SER A 58 -1.81 -18.37 4.29
CA SER A 58 -1.08 -19.50 3.71
C SER A 58 -0.27 -20.27 4.76
N SER A 59 0.36 -19.60 5.72
CA SER A 59 1.10 -20.23 6.80
C SER A 59 0.18 -20.96 7.78
N GLU A 60 -1.00 -20.42 8.04
CA GLU A 60 -2.01 -21.07 8.88
C GLU A 60 -2.52 -22.38 8.25
N LEU A 61 -2.85 -22.35 6.94
CA LEU A 61 -3.24 -23.57 6.22
C LEU A 61 -2.15 -24.63 6.24
N PHE A 62 -0.89 -24.24 6.10
CA PHE A 62 0.23 -25.16 6.22
C PHE A 62 0.35 -25.75 7.63
N LEU A 63 0.18 -24.94 8.66
CA LEU A 63 0.19 -25.37 10.05
C LEU A 63 -0.93 -26.37 10.33
N GLN A 64 -2.15 -26.07 9.88
CA GLN A 64 -3.31 -26.95 10.03
C GLN A 64 -3.08 -28.28 9.32
N ALA A 65 -2.61 -28.27 8.07
CA ALA A 65 -2.29 -29.48 7.32
C ALA A 65 -1.18 -30.32 8.00
N SER A 66 -0.21 -29.65 8.63
CA SER A 66 0.94 -30.31 9.25
C SER A 66 0.65 -30.88 10.64
N LYS A 67 -0.29 -30.31 11.40
CA LYS A 67 -0.45 -30.61 12.84
C LYS A 67 -1.88 -30.91 13.29
N HIS A 68 -2.89 -30.48 12.56
CA HIS A 68 -4.25 -30.47 13.07
C HIS A 68 -5.23 -31.34 12.26
N PHE A 69 -4.95 -31.62 10.99
CA PHE A 69 -5.85 -32.38 10.13
C PHE A 69 -6.09 -33.79 10.61
N GLU A 70 -5.11 -34.42 11.29
CA GLU A 70 -5.27 -35.73 11.89
C GLU A 70 -6.39 -35.79 12.94
N ASN A 71 -6.59 -34.70 13.69
CA ASN A 71 -7.67 -34.59 14.67
C ASN A 71 -9.08 -34.65 14.03
N HIS A 72 -9.16 -34.39 12.73
CA HIS A 72 -10.38 -34.44 11.94
C HIS A 72 -10.47 -35.72 11.09
N GLY A 73 -9.55 -36.69 11.29
CA GLY A 73 -9.48 -37.90 10.48
C GLY A 73 -8.98 -37.68 9.05
N ILE A 74 -8.36 -36.52 8.77
CA ILE A 74 -7.80 -36.21 7.45
C ILE A 74 -6.31 -36.52 7.46
N ILE A 75 -5.90 -37.46 6.63
CA ILE A 75 -4.51 -37.89 6.52
C ILE A 75 -3.85 -37.12 5.38
N VAL A 76 -2.81 -36.37 5.71
CA VAL A 76 -1.98 -35.63 4.75
C VAL A 76 -0.53 -36.09 4.88
N SER A 77 0.05 -36.51 3.77
CA SER A 77 1.47 -36.91 3.74
C SER A 77 2.33 -35.66 3.65
N LYS A 78 3.17 -35.42 4.68
CA LYS A 78 4.22 -34.33 4.75
C LYS A 78 3.98 -33.14 3.86
N PRO A 79 3.13 -32.20 4.27
CA PRO A 79 2.92 -30.97 3.48
C PRO A 79 4.24 -30.21 3.37
N GLN A 80 4.47 -29.60 2.22
CA GLN A 80 5.63 -28.76 1.94
C GLN A 80 5.17 -27.35 1.60
N ILE A 81 6.04 -26.38 1.90
CA ILE A 81 5.79 -24.97 1.60
C ILE A 81 6.58 -24.58 0.36
N ASP A 82 5.88 -23.97 -0.61
CA ASP A 82 6.47 -23.31 -1.78
C ASP A 82 6.41 -21.79 -1.54
N VAL A 83 7.50 -21.22 -1.03
CA VAL A 83 7.56 -19.79 -0.71
C VAL A 83 7.39 -18.93 -1.96
N PRO A 84 8.03 -19.20 -3.11
CA PRO A 84 7.77 -18.49 -4.35
C PRO A 84 6.29 -18.45 -4.75
N ALA A 85 5.58 -19.58 -4.66
CA ALA A 85 4.15 -19.65 -4.95
C ALA A 85 3.31 -18.83 -3.96
N MET A 86 3.67 -18.85 -2.67
CA MET A 86 3.02 -18.00 -1.64
C MET A 86 3.19 -16.51 -1.95
N ILE A 87 4.39 -16.08 -2.32
CA ILE A 87 4.68 -14.69 -2.70
C ILE A 87 3.89 -14.31 -3.94
N ALA A 88 3.89 -15.14 -4.98
CA ALA A 88 3.12 -14.89 -6.20
C ALA A 88 1.61 -14.76 -5.94
N ARG A 89 1.05 -15.61 -5.05
CA ARG A 89 -0.35 -15.50 -4.61
C ARG A 89 -0.60 -14.15 -3.91
N LYS A 90 0.26 -13.76 -2.97
CA LYS A 90 0.19 -12.48 -2.27
C LYS A 90 0.22 -11.31 -3.26
N ASP A 91 1.14 -11.31 -4.23
CA ASP A 91 1.27 -10.25 -5.24
C ASP A 91 0.03 -10.15 -6.14
N LYS A 92 -0.56 -11.28 -6.50
CA LYS A 92 -1.82 -11.32 -7.26
C LYS A 92 -2.97 -10.68 -6.49
N ILE A 93 -3.07 -10.92 -5.18
CA ILE A 93 -4.10 -10.32 -4.31
C ILE A 93 -3.89 -8.79 -4.24
N VAL A 94 -2.68 -8.35 -3.95
CA VAL A 94 -2.32 -6.93 -3.86
C VAL A 94 -2.63 -6.22 -5.17
N LYS A 95 -2.21 -6.79 -6.30
CA LYS A 95 -2.49 -6.24 -7.62
C LYS A 95 -3.98 -6.13 -7.89
N GLY A 96 -4.75 -7.20 -7.65
CA GLY A 96 -6.19 -7.21 -7.91
C GLY A 96 -6.95 -6.13 -7.12
N LEU A 97 -6.58 -5.92 -5.86
CA LEU A 97 -7.19 -4.88 -5.03
C LEU A 97 -6.77 -3.47 -5.49
N GLY A 98 -5.50 -3.27 -5.88
CA GLY A 98 -5.02 -2.01 -6.46
C GLY A 98 -5.73 -1.63 -7.76
N ASP A 99 -5.94 -2.62 -8.63
CA ASP A 99 -6.72 -2.46 -9.88
C ASP A 99 -8.19 -2.10 -9.57
N GLY A 100 -8.76 -2.69 -8.50
CA GLY A 100 -10.10 -2.36 -8.00
C GLY A 100 -10.23 -0.90 -7.57
N ILE A 101 -9.28 -0.38 -6.78
CA ILE A 101 -9.27 1.05 -6.38
C ILE A 101 -9.12 1.95 -7.61
N SER A 102 -8.25 1.60 -8.54
CA SER A 102 -8.05 2.36 -9.78
C SER A 102 -9.34 2.41 -10.64
N SER A 103 -10.09 1.32 -10.67
CA SER A 103 -11.39 1.24 -11.33
C SER A 103 -12.44 2.12 -10.64
N LEU A 104 -12.45 2.15 -9.30
CA LEU A 104 -13.31 3.04 -8.53
C LEU A 104 -12.97 4.52 -8.79
N PHE A 105 -11.70 4.89 -8.91
CA PHE A 105 -11.29 6.24 -9.26
C PHE A 105 -11.83 6.64 -10.64
N LYS A 106 -11.69 5.76 -11.65
CA LYS A 106 -12.22 5.99 -12.99
C LYS A 106 -13.74 6.16 -12.96
N LYS A 107 -14.46 5.24 -12.28
CA LYS A 107 -15.93 5.28 -12.17
C LYS A 107 -16.41 6.58 -11.53
N ASN A 108 -15.71 7.07 -10.51
CA ASN A 108 -16.05 8.30 -9.80
C ASN A 108 -15.38 9.56 -10.40
N LYS A 109 -14.70 9.46 -11.55
CA LYS A 109 -14.05 10.59 -12.25
C LYS A 109 -13.06 11.36 -11.38
N ILE A 110 -12.36 10.66 -10.48
CA ILE A 110 -11.35 11.24 -9.62
C ILE A 110 -10.07 11.42 -10.43
N ASN A 111 -9.50 12.61 -10.41
CA ASN A 111 -8.23 12.90 -11.08
C ASN A 111 -7.07 12.40 -10.20
N ARG A 112 -6.43 11.31 -10.63
CA ARG A 112 -5.22 10.81 -9.99
C ARG A 112 -4.01 11.55 -10.56
N ILE A 113 -3.24 12.21 -9.68
CA ILE A 113 -2.00 12.92 -10.01
C ILE A 113 -0.83 12.14 -9.40
N ALA A 114 0.07 11.65 -10.27
CA ALA A 114 1.24 10.91 -9.82
C ALA A 114 2.35 11.89 -9.40
N GLY A 115 2.80 11.82 -8.15
CA GLY A 115 3.87 12.65 -7.64
C GLY A 115 3.81 12.90 -6.15
N LEU A 116 4.80 13.64 -5.66
CA LEU A 116 4.89 14.10 -4.28
C LEU A 116 4.20 15.46 -4.15
N GLY A 117 3.13 15.52 -3.39
CA GLY A 117 2.39 16.76 -3.11
C GLY A 117 3.02 17.54 -1.95
N LYS A 118 3.25 18.83 -2.16
CA LYS A 118 3.71 19.79 -1.14
C LYS A 118 2.76 20.97 -1.10
N ILE A 119 2.17 21.25 0.05
CA ILE A 119 1.34 22.43 0.26
C ILE A 119 2.26 23.67 0.26
N ILE A 120 1.99 24.60 -0.66
CA ILE A 120 2.77 25.85 -0.81
C ILE A 120 1.96 27.09 -0.42
N ALA A 121 0.63 26.98 -0.38
CA ALA A 121 -0.29 28.01 0.12
C ALA A 121 -1.57 27.33 0.65
N SER A 122 -2.46 28.09 1.26
CA SER A 122 -3.71 27.57 1.84
C SER A 122 -4.60 26.82 0.85
N ASN A 123 -4.49 27.13 -0.45
CA ASN A 123 -5.27 26.55 -1.53
C ASN A 123 -4.41 25.99 -2.68
N ARG A 124 -3.06 25.93 -2.52
CA ARG A 124 -2.14 25.49 -3.58
C ARG A 124 -1.26 24.34 -3.15
N ILE A 125 -1.09 23.41 -4.06
CA ILE A 125 -0.21 22.25 -3.92
C ILE A 125 0.72 22.20 -5.10
N GLU A 126 2.03 22.18 -4.84
CA GLU A 126 3.07 21.82 -5.80
C GLU A 126 3.15 20.29 -5.87
N VAL A 127 3.13 19.74 -7.05
CA VAL A 127 3.32 18.30 -7.29
C VAL A 127 4.62 18.10 -8.04
N THR A 128 5.54 17.33 -7.45
CA THR A 128 6.79 16.93 -8.09
C THR A 128 6.66 15.49 -8.58
N ASP A 129 6.77 15.27 -9.88
CA ASP A 129 6.71 13.94 -10.47
C ASP A 129 8.03 13.17 -10.34
N LYS A 130 8.09 11.94 -10.86
CA LYS A 130 9.28 11.08 -10.80
C LYS A 130 10.49 11.63 -11.55
N THR A 131 10.28 12.50 -12.53
CA THR A 131 11.34 13.13 -13.31
C THR A 131 11.91 14.37 -12.65
N GLY A 132 11.31 14.81 -11.53
CA GLY A 132 11.61 16.05 -10.86
C GLY A 132 10.86 17.26 -11.44
N SER A 133 10.00 17.05 -12.45
CA SER A 133 9.18 18.12 -13.02
C SER A 133 8.12 18.57 -12.02
N LYS A 134 7.91 19.88 -11.94
CA LYS A 134 6.97 20.49 -11.01
C LYS A 134 5.75 21.02 -11.74
N SER A 135 4.60 20.78 -11.16
CA SER A 135 3.32 21.36 -11.56
C SER A 135 2.57 21.87 -10.34
N GLU A 136 1.62 22.75 -10.53
CA GLU A 136 0.80 23.27 -9.44
C GLU A 136 -0.68 23.00 -9.71
N ILE A 137 -1.42 22.72 -8.64
CA ILE A 137 -2.87 22.64 -8.64
C ILE A 137 -3.46 23.55 -7.56
N GLU A 138 -4.69 23.99 -7.78
CA GLU A 138 -5.47 24.72 -6.78
C GLU A 138 -6.61 23.85 -6.26
N ALA A 139 -6.95 23.98 -4.97
CA ALA A 139 -8.11 23.33 -4.37
C ALA A 139 -8.75 24.20 -3.30
N LYS A 140 -10.07 24.17 -3.21
CA LYS A 140 -10.81 24.87 -2.13
C LYS A 140 -10.52 24.24 -0.77
N PHE A 141 -10.41 22.90 -0.72
CA PHE A 141 -10.12 22.13 0.47
C PHE A 141 -8.98 21.16 0.22
N ILE A 142 -8.08 21.04 1.18
CA ILE A 142 -6.94 20.11 1.12
C ILE A 142 -7.08 19.12 2.26
N ILE A 143 -7.04 17.82 1.93
CA ILE A 143 -7.02 16.72 2.91
C ILE A 143 -5.61 16.12 2.92
N ILE A 144 -4.98 16.10 4.09
CA ILE A 144 -3.67 15.47 4.31
C ILE A 144 -3.91 14.02 4.76
N ALA A 145 -3.56 13.06 3.90
CA ALA A 145 -3.68 11.62 4.14
C ALA A 145 -2.37 10.89 3.80
N THR A 146 -1.24 11.49 4.13
CA THR A 146 0.11 11.06 3.72
C THR A 146 0.56 9.76 4.37
N GLY A 147 -0.10 9.30 5.44
CA GLY A 147 0.24 8.07 6.14
C GLY A 147 1.47 8.21 7.03
N SER A 148 2.18 7.10 7.19
CA SER A 148 3.39 6.99 8.01
C SER A 148 4.43 6.10 7.32
N GLU A 149 5.66 6.20 7.77
CA GLU A 149 6.77 5.37 7.34
C GLU A 149 7.47 4.76 8.57
N PRO A 150 8.19 3.63 8.43
CA PRO A 150 8.95 3.04 9.52
C PRO A 150 9.94 4.05 10.10
N ALA A 151 10.03 4.12 11.44
CA ALA A 151 11.03 4.94 12.09
C ALA A 151 12.43 4.34 11.87
N SER A 152 13.39 5.19 11.54
CA SER A 152 14.80 4.79 11.47
C SER A 152 15.44 4.87 12.86
N LEU A 153 16.15 3.81 13.25
CA LEU A 153 16.95 3.80 14.46
C LEU A 153 18.41 4.07 14.10
N PRO A 154 19.05 5.14 14.64
CA PRO A 154 20.44 5.46 14.31
C PRO A 154 21.44 4.34 14.64
N CYS A 155 21.15 3.53 15.68
CA CYS A 155 21.98 2.39 16.08
C CYS A 155 21.72 1.12 15.24
N LEU A 156 20.69 1.11 14.38
CA LEU A 156 20.31 -0.04 13.56
C LEU A 156 19.78 0.46 12.20
N PRO A 157 20.66 0.99 11.34
CA PRO A 157 20.24 1.48 10.02
C PRO A 157 19.73 0.33 9.15
N MET A 158 18.62 0.55 8.46
CA MET A 158 18.09 -0.41 7.48
C MET A 158 18.99 -0.43 6.24
N ASP A 159 19.49 -1.61 5.85
CA ASP A 159 20.28 -1.83 4.65
C ASP A 159 19.46 -2.48 3.51
N GLY A 160 18.25 -2.95 3.82
CA GLY A 160 17.37 -3.62 2.86
C GLY A 160 17.71 -5.08 2.57
N GLU A 161 18.73 -5.64 3.22
CA GLU A 161 19.21 -7.02 3.03
C GLU A 161 19.19 -7.82 4.33
N PHE A 162 19.94 -7.41 5.33
CA PHE A 162 20.01 -8.06 6.65
C PHE A 162 19.17 -7.32 7.70
N VAL A 163 19.17 -6.01 7.63
CA VAL A 163 18.34 -5.15 8.49
C VAL A 163 17.24 -4.57 7.61
N VAL A 164 16.07 -5.13 7.73
CA VAL A 164 14.93 -4.86 6.84
C VAL A 164 13.74 -4.28 7.61
N SER A 165 12.89 -3.55 6.91
CA SER A 165 11.59 -3.18 7.43
C SER A 165 10.55 -4.29 7.21
N SER A 166 9.35 -4.09 7.72
CA SER A 166 8.22 -5.00 7.44
C SER A 166 7.90 -5.12 5.94
N ALA A 167 8.23 -4.12 5.14
CA ALA A 167 7.95 -4.13 3.70
C ALA A 167 8.83 -5.14 2.95
N GLU A 168 10.13 -5.17 3.25
CA GLU A 168 11.07 -6.15 2.68
C GLU A 168 10.80 -7.56 3.22
N ALA A 169 10.47 -7.68 4.52
CA ALA A 169 10.17 -8.97 5.15
C ALA A 169 8.98 -9.69 4.48
N LEU A 170 8.02 -8.98 3.91
CA LEU A 170 6.91 -9.54 3.14
C LEU A 170 7.32 -10.10 1.76
N ASN A 171 8.60 -10.00 1.40
CA ASN A 171 9.13 -10.40 0.10
C ASN A 171 10.35 -11.35 0.21
N PHE A 172 10.55 -11.98 1.34
CA PHE A 172 11.59 -12.99 1.51
C PHE A 172 11.40 -14.13 0.50
N LYS A 173 12.48 -14.48 -0.20
CA LYS A 173 12.48 -15.53 -1.23
C LYS A 173 12.49 -16.95 -0.65
N SER A 174 12.85 -17.07 0.61
CA SER A 174 12.88 -18.33 1.38
C SER A 174 12.61 -18.02 2.85
N VAL A 175 12.25 -19.04 3.61
CA VAL A 175 12.14 -18.92 5.07
C VAL A 175 13.56 -18.71 5.65
N PRO A 176 13.82 -17.62 6.36
CA PRO A 176 15.12 -17.42 6.98
C PRO A 176 15.34 -18.47 8.06
N LYS A 177 16.60 -18.92 8.22
CA LYS A 177 16.96 -19.88 9.26
C LYS A 177 16.82 -19.27 10.65
N ASP A 178 17.28 -18.02 10.78
CA ASP A 178 17.19 -17.25 12.00
C ASP A 178 16.61 -15.87 11.66
N LEU A 179 15.67 -15.39 12.46
CA LEU A 179 15.03 -14.10 12.32
C LEU A 179 14.94 -13.42 13.68
N VAL A 180 15.49 -12.22 13.78
CA VAL A 180 15.36 -11.37 14.97
C VAL A 180 14.39 -10.24 14.67
N VAL A 181 13.39 -10.04 15.52
CA VAL A 181 12.42 -8.94 15.42
C VAL A 181 12.72 -7.92 16.51
N VAL A 182 12.96 -6.68 16.11
CA VAL A 182 13.22 -5.57 17.02
C VAL A 182 11.96 -4.71 17.13
N GLY A 183 11.37 -4.72 18.31
CA GLY A 183 10.06 -4.12 18.60
C GLY A 183 8.91 -5.12 18.45
N ALA A 184 7.76 -4.80 19.08
CA ALA A 184 6.55 -5.64 19.08
C ALA A 184 5.29 -4.77 19.21
#